data_d3e462175e456b4c79bae36f0ede1bc1
#
_entry.id   d3e462175e456b4c79bae36f0ede1bc1
#
_cell.length_a   1.000
_cell.length_b   1.000
_cell.length_c   1.000
_cell.angle_alpha   90.00
_cell.angle_beta   90.00
_cell.angle_gamma   90.00
#
_symmetry.space_group_name_H-M   'P 1'
#
loop_
_entity.id
_entity.type
_entity.pdbx_description
1 polymer ?
#
loop_
_entity_poly.entity_id
_entity_poly.type
_entity_poly.pdbx_seq_one_letter_code
_entity_poly.pdbx_strand_id
1 'polypeptide(L)'
;MADKTIKEGHPKALYTLFATEMWERFSYYGMRALLTLYLTAELANGGFGLNREESLAIYAIFTGLVYLTPILGGWVADSFLGKRKTVYIGGLVMAVGQSLLAASAFLVNSVDPVTRLFMFNFGLGVLIIGNGFFKPNISTIVGEFYEDNDPRKDSAFNIFYMGINLGAILGPFIAGALGENVSWGYGYLAASVGMIIGVLWLKFNERNLEQKGLPPNSPENKFILDGKDWRDIITYSIALVLATLAIIFLWRMLPDDVTSIITYIGFAALVIGLGYTIKKGTNGSAEWTRMIVILVLAFFNIAFWAGFEQAGGTMNLFAKENTDRLLFGWEVPASWYQNINPLAILIFAPIFSVMWLKLDAMKFNPRTPLKFAIGLFLGALAFFIMTQAGNAAAGGNLVSPWWLVVVYLVLTFGELMLSPIGLSMITKLAPKKLVSVVMGLWMASFAAGNYLAGMLESILHKYDFALYPFITMLMLGSGVCLLILSPFLNKSMKGIH
;
A
#
# COMPACT_ATOMS: atom_id res chain seq x y z
N MET A 1 33.55 14.76 28.55
CA MET A 1 33.08 13.96 27.40
C MET A 1 32.53 12.68 27.99
N ALA A 2 31.21 12.55 28.11
CA ALA A 2 30.61 11.31 28.61
C ALA A 2 30.75 10.25 27.53
N ASP A 3 31.38 9.16 27.85
CA ASP A 3 31.50 7.95 27.07
C ASP A 3 30.08 7.41 26.82
N LYS A 4 29.49 7.74 25.66
CA LYS A 4 28.23 7.13 25.20
C LYS A 4 28.58 5.71 24.80
N THR A 5 28.55 4.79 25.75
CA THR A 5 28.55 3.36 25.46
C THR A 5 27.46 3.08 24.43
N ILE A 6 27.86 2.78 23.19
CA ILE A 6 26.96 2.33 22.15
C ILE A 6 26.27 1.09 22.70
N LYS A 7 24.97 1.19 23.02
CA LYS A 7 24.19 0.04 23.46
C LYS A 7 24.27 -1.01 22.34
N GLU A 8 24.88 -2.13 22.63
CA GLU A 8 24.93 -3.25 21.71
C GLU A 8 23.51 -3.79 21.49
N GLY A 9 23.07 -3.87 20.21
CA GLY A 9 21.80 -4.43 19.80
C GLY A 9 20.64 -3.43 19.71
N HIS A 10 19.51 -3.92 19.20
CA HIS A 10 18.26 -3.16 19.05
C HIS A 10 17.37 -3.28 20.29
N PRO A 11 16.53 -2.26 20.60
CA PRO A 11 15.58 -2.34 21.71
C PRO A 11 14.51 -3.41 21.42
N LYS A 12 14.00 -4.04 22.50
CA LYS A 12 12.92 -5.05 22.41
C LYS A 12 11.67 -4.51 21.71
N ALA A 13 11.43 -3.21 21.78
CA ALA A 13 10.37 -2.52 21.08
C ALA A 13 10.39 -2.76 19.55
N LEU A 14 11.58 -2.81 18.93
CA LEU A 14 11.69 -3.06 17.49
C LEU A 14 11.06 -4.40 17.12
N TYR A 15 11.32 -5.45 17.86
CA TYR A 15 10.76 -6.79 17.59
C TYR A 15 9.27 -6.86 17.90
N THR A 16 8.79 -6.09 18.88
CA THR A 16 7.35 -5.94 19.17
C THR A 16 6.65 -5.29 17.97
N LEU A 17 7.19 -4.18 17.47
CA LEU A 17 6.63 -3.45 16.33
C LEU A 17 6.77 -4.22 15.02
N PHE A 18 7.89 -4.90 14.81
CA PHE A 18 8.12 -5.81 13.68
C PHE A 18 7.01 -6.88 13.57
N ALA A 19 6.76 -7.61 14.67
CA ALA A 19 5.75 -8.66 14.66
C ALA A 19 4.33 -8.09 14.53
N THR A 20 4.05 -6.94 15.13
CA THR A 20 2.76 -6.26 15.00
C THR A 20 2.49 -5.84 13.55
N GLU A 21 3.47 -5.22 12.88
CA GLU A 21 3.39 -4.87 11.45
C GLU A 21 3.30 -6.10 10.57
N MET A 22 4.08 -7.13 10.85
CA MET A 22 4.03 -8.41 10.10
C MET A 22 2.61 -8.99 10.10
N TRP A 23 1.94 -9.06 11.24
CA TRP A 23 0.57 -9.58 11.35
C TRP A 23 -0.46 -8.68 10.66
N GLU A 24 -0.28 -7.36 10.73
CA GLU A 24 -1.14 -6.42 10.01
C GLU A 24 -0.95 -6.59 8.49
N ARG A 25 0.30 -6.69 8.02
CA ARG A 25 0.59 -6.95 6.60
C ARG A 25 0.08 -8.31 6.14
N PHE A 26 0.19 -9.34 6.95
CA PHE A 26 -0.45 -10.63 6.72
C PHE A 26 -1.96 -10.48 6.47
N SER A 27 -2.63 -9.75 7.35
CA SER A 27 -4.07 -9.47 7.25
C SER A 27 -4.40 -8.72 5.96
N TYR A 28 -3.70 -7.63 5.68
CA TYR A 28 -3.94 -6.77 4.52
C TYR A 28 -3.69 -7.49 3.20
N TYR A 29 -2.51 -8.08 3.03
CA TYR A 29 -2.15 -8.73 1.76
C TYR A 29 -2.90 -10.05 1.54
N GLY A 30 -3.21 -10.78 2.62
CA GLY A 30 -4.05 -11.98 2.53
C GLY A 30 -5.46 -11.66 2.01
N MET A 31 -6.09 -10.63 2.55
CA MET A 31 -7.38 -10.14 2.07
C MET A 31 -7.29 -9.61 0.63
N ARG A 32 -6.31 -8.74 0.36
CA ARG A 32 -6.14 -8.11 -0.96
C ARG A 32 -5.96 -9.15 -2.08
N ALA A 33 -5.22 -10.23 -1.80
CA ALA A 33 -4.97 -11.29 -2.77
C ALA A 33 -6.25 -12.03 -3.20
N LEU A 34 -7.24 -12.07 -2.32
CA LEU A 34 -8.55 -12.70 -2.59
C LEU A 34 -9.58 -11.72 -3.19
N LEU A 35 -9.38 -10.42 -3.06
CA LEU A 35 -10.41 -9.42 -3.29
C LEU A 35 -11.05 -9.53 -4.68
N THR A 36 -10.27 -9.42 -5.74
CA THR A 36 -10.79 -9.49 -7.12
C THR A 36 -11.29 -10.88 -7.46
N LEU A 37 -10.61 -11.92 -7.00
CA LEU A 37 -11.00 -13.31 -7.23
C LEU A 37 -12.36 -13.64 -6.62
N TYR A 38 -12.61 -13.16 -5.39
CA TYR A 38 -13.89 -13.39 -4.70
C TYR A 38 -15.03 -12.59 -5.33
N LEU A 39 -14.78 -11.34 -5.73
CA LEU A 39 -15.79 -10.49 -6.36
C LEU A 39 -16.26 -11.06 -7.70
N THR A 40 -15.34 -11.62 -8.50
CA THR A 40 -15.64 -12.20 -9.81
C THR A 40 -16.10 -13.66 -9.75
N ALA A 41 -15.78 -14.40 -8.69
CA ALA A 41 -16.19 -15.79 -8.54
C ALA A 41 -17.72 -15.92 -8.64
N GLU A 42 -18.18 -16.94 -9.36
CA GLU A 42 -19.59 -17.20 -9.56
C GLU A 42 -20.36 -17.37 -8.26
N LEU A 43 -21.64 -17.02 -8.25
CA LEU A 43 -22.52 -17.20 -7.09
C LEU A 43 -22.57 -18.66 -6.64
N ALA A 44 -22.56 -19.60 -7.58
CA ALA A 44 -22.52 -21.05 -7.30
C ALA A 44 -21.27 -21.48 -6.54
N ASN A 45 -20.15 -20.76 -6.72
CA ASN A 45 -18.88 -20.96 -6.04
C ASN A 45 -18.73 -20.07 -4.79
N GLY A 46 -19.83 -19.50 -4.30
CA GLY A 46 -19.87 -18.67 -3.10
C GLY A 46 -19.38 -17.23 -3.29
N GLY A 47 -18.97 -16.82 -4.48
CA GLY A 47 -18.57 -15.46 -4.82
C GLY A 47 -19.74 -14.48 -4.96
N PHE A 48 -19.50 -13.34 -5.61
CA PHE A 48 -20.53 -12.35 -5.93
C PHE A 48 -20.97 -12.37 -7.39
N GLY A 49 -20.24 -13.00 -8.29
CA GLY A 49 -20.53 -13.05 -9.71
C GLY A 49 -20.52 -11.67 -10.40
N LEU A 50 -19.79 -10.71 -9.81
CA LEU A 50 -19.64 -9.39 -10.44
C LEU A 50 -18.84 -9.49 -11.73
N ASN A 51 -19.19 -8.63 -12.69
CA ASN A 51 -18.37 -8.54 -13.87
C ASN A 51 -16.96 -7.97 -13.54
N ARG A 52 -16.05 -8.11 -14.45
CA ARG A 52 -14.64 -7.74 -14.28
C ARG A 52 -14.48 -6.24 -13.99
N GLU A 53 -15.23 -5.38 -14.68
CA GLU A 53 -15.17 -3.93 -14.52
C GLU A 53 -15.67 -3.48 -13.14
N GLU A 54 -16.79 -4.01 -12.66
CA GLU A 54 -17.32 -3.73 -11.31
C GLU A 54 -16.35 -4.16 -10.21
N SER A 55 -15.76 -5.34 -10.37
CA SER A 55 -14.80 -5.89 -9.41
C SER A 55 -13.53 -5.03 -9.31
N LEU A 56 -13.02 -4.59 -10.47
CA LEU A 56 -11.85 -3.72 -10.55
C LEU A 56 -12.14 -2.31 -10.06
N ALA A 57 -13.37 -1.79 -10.21
CA ALA A 57 -13.77 -0.51 -9.65
C ALA A 57 -13.77 -0.54 -8.11
N ILE A 58 -14.29 -1.61 -7.49
CA ILE A 58 -14.21 -1.81 -6.04
C ILE A 58 -12.73 -1.88 -5.59
N TYR A 59 -11.92 -2.64 -6.31
CA TYR A 59 -10.48 -2.73 -6.05
C TYR A 59 -9.79 -1.36 -6.12
N ALA A 60 -10.10 -0.55 -7.16
CA ALA A 60 -9.56 0.79 -7.36
C ALA A 60 -9.87 1.72 -6.19
N ILE A 61 -11.15 1.77 -5.78
CA ILE A 61 -11.60 2.62 -4.66
C ILE A 61 -10.91 2.19 -3.36
N PHE A 62 -10.88 0.88 -3.08
CA PHE A 62 -10.27 0.35 -1.88
C PHE A 62 -8.77 0.69 -1.83
N THR A 63 -8.00 0.31 -2.84
CA THR A 63 -6.55 0.50 -2.86
C THR A 63 -6.15 1.97 -2.95
N GLY A 64 -6.91 2.79 -3.66
CA GLY A 64 -6.68 4.24 -3.71
C GLY A 64 -6.89 4.91 -2.35
N LEU A 65 -8.02 4.65 -1.69
CA LEU A 65 -8.35 5.29 -0.41
C LEU A 65 -7.47 4.84 0.75
N VAL A 66 -6.99 3.60 0.75
CA VAL A 66 -6.05 3.07 1.77
C VAL A 66 -4.75 3.89 1.82
N TYR A 67 -4.31 4.50 0.71
CA TYR A 67 -3.13 5.35 0.69
C TYR A 67 -3.41 6.84 1.00
N LEU A 68 -4.67 7.27 0.99
CA LEU A 68 -5.04 8.64 1.37
C LEU A 68 -5.36 8.79 2.85
N THR A 69 -6.01 7.81 3.46
CA THR A 69 -6.44 7.86 4.87
C THR A 69 -5.30 7.96 5.89
N PRO A 70 -4.05 7.48 5.64
CA PRO A 70 -2.90 7.69 6.52
C PRO A 70 -2.59 9.16 6.85
N ILE A 71 -2.92 10.09 5.95
CA ILE A 71 -2.73 11.53 6.17
C ILE A 71 -3.60 11.99 7.36
N LEU A 72 -4.86 11.55 7.39
CA LEU A 72 -5.79 11.88 8.46
C LEU A 72 -5.42 11.19 9.78
N GLY A 73 -5.08 9.89 9.72
CA GLY A 73 -4.72 9.12 10.91
C GLY A 73 -3.46 9.61 11.59
N GLY A 74 -2.45 10.04 10.81
CA GLY A 74 -1.24 10.67 11.36
C GLY A 74 -1.54 12.01 12.04
N TRP A 75 -2.35 12.85 11.40
CA TRP A 75 -2.77 14.13 11.98
C TRP A 75 -3.53 13.96 13.31
N VAL A 76 -4.47 13.02 13.37
CA VAL A 76 -5.24 12.71 14.60
C VAL A 76 -4.31 12.22 15.72
N ALA A 77 -3.33 11.38 15.38
CA ALA A 77 -2.37 10.87 16.35
C ALA A 77 -1.50 11.98 16.94
N ASP A 78 -0.95 12.84 16.08
CA ASP A 78 -0.04 13.90 16.51
C ASP A 78 -0.77 15.02 17.28
N SER A 79 -2.04 15.29 16.92
CA SER A 79 -2.79 16.41 17.51
C SER A 79 -3.56 16.05 18.78
N PHE A 80 -4.05 14.80 18.91
CA PHE A 80 -5.06 14.48 19.93
C PHE A 80 -4.81 13.18 20.72
N LEU A 81 -4.59 12.05 20.04
CA LEU A 81 -4.69 10.74 20.67
C LEU A 81 -3.34 10.13 21.09
N GLY A 82 -2.23 10.59 20.48
CA GLY A 82 -0.95 9.90 20.55
C GLY A 82 -0.92 8.66 19.65
N LYS A 83 0.25 8.32 19.17
CA LYS A 83 0.45 7.27 18.16
C LYS A 83 0.02 5.88 18.64
N ARG A 84 0.29 5.55 19.91
CA ARG A 84 -0.01 4.23 20.48
C ARG A 84 -1.51 3.96 20.54
N LYS A 85 -2.32 4.90 21.03
CA LYS A 85 -3.80 4.75 21.01
C LYS A 85 -4.30 4.62 19.59
N THR A 86 -3.77 5.43 18.68
CA THR A 86 -4.19 5.44 17.27
C THR A 86 -3.88 4.12 16.58
N VAL A 87 -2.73 3.48 16.88
CA VAL A 87 -2.42 2.12 16.38
C VAL A 87 -3.42 1.08 16.90
N TYR A 88 -3.79 1.13 18.19
CA TYR A 88 -4.80 0.21 18.72
C TYR A 88 -6.19 0.42 18.10
N ILE A 89 -6.62 1.68 17.94
CA ILE A 89 -7.89 2.03 17.28
C ILE A 89 -7.87 1.46 15.85
N GLY A 90 -6.82 1.76 15.08
CA GLY A 90 -6.66 1.27 13.72
C GLY A 90 -6.71 -0.25 13.63
N GLY A 91 -5.97 -0.94 14.51
CA GLY A 91 -5.93 -2.40 14.56
C GLY A 91 -7.27 -3.05 14.90
N LEU A 92 -8.00 -2.51 15.88
CA LEU A 92 -9.34 -3.02 16.24
C LEU A 92 -10.35 -2.76 15.12
N VAL A 93 -10.34 -1.57 14.52
CA VAL A 93 -11.21 -1.22 13.40
C VAL A 93 -10.91 -2.12 12.20
N MET A 94 -9.63 -2.38 11.88
CA MET A 94 -9.27 -3.35 10.82
C MET A 94 -9.74 -4.76 11.14
N ALA A 95 -9.61 -5.24 12.38
CA ALA A 95 -10.10 -6.55 12.78
C ALA A 95 -11.62 -6.69 12.57
N VAL A 96 -12.40 -5.65 12.90
CA VAL A 96 -13.84 -5.59 12.61
C VAL A 96 -14.08 -5.64 11.10
N GLY A 97 -13.37 -4.84 10.30
CA GLY A 97 -13.49 -4.85 8.85
C GLY A 97 -13.24 -6.25 8.25
N GLN A 98 -12.15 -6.90 8.62
CA GLN A 98 -11.83 -8.27 8.16
C GLN A 98 -12.90 -9.30 8.60
N SER A 99 -13.43 -9.14 9.83
CA SER A 99 -14.51 -10.01 10.32
C SER A 99 -15.81 -9.84 9.53
N LEU A 100 -16.11 -8.62 9.08
CA LEU A 100 -17.26 -8.33 8.22
C LEU A 100 -17.09 -8.97 6.83
N LEU A 101 -15.88 -8.94 6.26
CA LEU A 101 -15.59 -9.63 4.99
C LEU A 101 -15.78 -11.15 5.14
N ALA A 102 -15.23 -11.74 6.20
CA ALA A 102 -15.38 -13.15 6.49
C ALA A 102 -16.86 -13.55 6.70
N ALA A 103 -17.59 -12.78 7.49
CA ALA A 103 -19.02 -13.02 7.74
C ALA A 103 -19.83 -12.91 6.44
N SER A 104 -19.59 -11.91 5.60
CA SER A 104 -20.22 -11.80 4.29
C SER A 104 -20.00 -13.03 3.42
N ALA A 105 -18.80 -13.61 3.46
CA ALA A 105 -18.48 -14.81 2.69
C ALA A 105 -19.09 -16.11 3.28
N PHE A 106 -19.20 -16.21 4.61
CA PHE A 106 -19.85 -17.36 5.24
C PHE A 106 -21.37 -17.37 5.10
N LEU A 107 -22.00 -16.20 4.97
CA LEU A 107 -23.46 -16.05 4.87
C LEU A 107 -24.03 -16.34 3.48
N VAL A 108 -23.27 -16.99 2.59
CA VAL A 108 -23.64 -17.25 1.19
C VAL A 108 -25.00 -17.95 1.02
N ASN A 109 -25.35 -18.86 1.93
CA ASN A 109 -26.60 -19.61 1.88
C ASN A 109 -27.74 -19.02 2.74
N SER A 110 -27.47 -17.94 3.50
CA SER A 110 -28.38 -17.41 4.50
C SER A 110 -28.84 -15.99 4.23
N VAL A 111 -28.08 -15.25 3.41
CA VAL A 111 -28.32 -13.83 3.12
C VAL A 111 -28.21 -13.62 1.61
N ASP A 112 -29.11 -12.78 1.07
CA ASP A 112 -29.12 -12.45 -0.35
C ASP A 112 -27.82 -11.77 -0.82
N PRO A 113 -27.44 -11.91 -2.10
CA PRO A 113 -26.19 -11.37 -2.62
C PRO A 113 -26.03 -9.84 -2.46
N VAL A 114 -27.12 -9.08 -2.56
CA VAL A 114 -27.09 -7.60 -2.46
C VAL A 114 -26.73 -7.16 -1.05
N THR A 115 -27.37 -7.76 -0.04
CA THR A 115 -27.08 -7.50 1.38
C THR A 115 -25.66 -7.96 1.73
N ARG A 116 -25.22 -9.12 1.23
CA ARG A 116 -23.86 -9.60 1.40
C ARG A 116 -22.83 -8.64 0.80
N LEU A 117 -23.07 -8.14 -0.41
CA LEU A 117 -22.18 -7.18 -1.08
C LEU A 117 -22.13 -5.84 -0.31
N PHE A 118 -23.27 -5.38 0.22
CA PHE A 118 -23.29 -4.21 1.11
C PHE A 118 -22.41 -4.43 2.34
N MET A 119 -22.57 -5.56 3.02
CA MET A 119 -21.77 -5.91 4.20
C MET A 119 -20.27 -6.01 3.86
N PHE A 120 -19.94 -6.56 2.71
CA PHE A 120 -18.58 -6.66 2.21
C PHE A 120 -17.96 -5.28 1.95
N ASN A 121 -18.65 -4.42 1.20
CA ASN A 121 -18.23 -3.05 0.93
C ASN A 121 -18.12 -2.19 2.20
N PHE A 122 -19.01 -2.40 3.16
CA PHE A 122 -18.89 -1.78 4.48
C PHE A 122 -17.62 -2.25 5.20
N GLY A 123 -17.33 -3.55 5.18
CA GLY A 123 -16.09 -4.09 5.72
C GLY A 123 -14.83 -3.48 5.07
N LEU A 124 -14.82 -3.31 3.74
CA LEU A 124 -13.74 -2.61 3.03
C LEU A 124 -13.61 -1.14 3.48
N GLY A 125 -14.71 -0.42 3.65
CA GLY A 125 -14.71 0.95 4.18
C GLY A 125 -14.10 1.04 5.58
N VAL A 126 -14.48 0.12 6.46
CA VAL A 126 -13.93 0.00 7.81
C VAL A 126 -12.41 -0.29 7.77
N LEU A 127 -11.96 -1.16 6.86
CA LEU A 127 -10.53 -1.44 6.64
C LEU A 127 -9.76 -0.21 6.17
N ILE A 128 -10.30 0.58 5.25
CA ILE A 128 -9.70 1.82 4.77
C ILE A 128 -9.41 2.77 5.93
N ILE A 129 -10.40 3.00 6.78
CA ILE A 129 -10.27 3.88 7.95
C ILE A 129 -9.28 3.31 8.95
N GLY A 130 -9.41 2.02 9.31
CA GLY A 130 -8.51 1.36 10.26
C GLY A 130 -7.05 1.41 9.82
N ASN A 131 -6.76 1.13 8.55
CA ASN A 131 -5.40 1.20 7.99
C ASN A 131 -4.83 2.63 8.07
N GLY A 132 -5.66 3.63 7.80
CA GLY A 132 -5.27 5.04 7.92
C GLY A 132 -4.79 5.40 9.33
N PHE A 133 -5.43 4.86 10.36
CA PHE A 133 -5.05 5.08 11.75
C PHE A 133 -3.83 4.24 12.17
N PHE A 134 -3.66 3.05 11.62
CA PHE A 134 -2.60 2.12 12.01
C PHE A 134 -1.25 2.45 11.35
N LYS A 135 -1.22 2.44 10.03
CA LYS A 135 0.00 2.41 9.22
C LYS A 135 0.99 3.58 9.45
N PRO A 136 0.57 4.86 9.45
CA PRO A 136 1.51 5.96 9.62
C PRO A 136 2.10 5.99 11.03
N ASN A 137 1.36 5.52 12.02
CA ASN A 137 1.71 5.66 13.42
C ASN A 137 2.68 4.60 13.91
N ILE A 138 2.51 3.33 13.48
CA ILE A 138 3.39 2.25 13.91
C ILE A 138 4.84 2.46 13.41
N SER A 139 5.02 2.86 12.15
CA SER A 139 6.33 3.15 11.59
C SER A 139 7.01 4.35 12.24
N THR A 140 6.24 5.36 12.63
CA THR A 140 6.77 6.53 13.34
C THR A 140 7.25 6.16 14.76
N ILE A 141 6.54 5.28 15.48
CA ILE A 141 6.96 4.79 16.80
C ILE A 141 8.33 4.09 16.70
N VAL A 142 8.62 3.33 15.64
CA VAL A 142 9.95 2.73 15.43
C VAL A 142 11.05 3.78 15.45
N GLY A 143 10.84 4.90 14.74
CA GLY A 143 11.81 5.99 14.67
C GLY A 143 12.09 6.68 16.01
N GLU A 144 11.12 6.69 16.94
CA GLU A 144 11.24 7.35 18.24
C GLU A 144 12.24 6.67 19.20
N PHE A 145 12.66 5.44 18.92
CA PHE A 145 13.64 4.70 19.70
C PHE A 145 15.08 5.02 19.35
N TYR A 146 15.32 5.80 18.31
CA TYR A 146 16.64 6.12 17.79
C TYR A 146 16.84 7.63 17.69
N GLU A 147 17.97 8.13 18.16
CA GLU A 147 18.38 9.51 17.94
C GLU A 147 18.65 9.76 16.45
N ASP A 148 18.62 11.02 16.01
CA ASP A 148 18.76 11.35 14.58
C ASP A 148 20.10 10.88 13.97
N ASN A 149 21.15 10.80 14.77
CA ASN A 149 22.48 10.34 14.36
C ASN A 149 22.81 8.91 14.83
N ASP A 150 21.83 8.13 15.29
CA ASP A 150 22.06 6.75 15.72
C ASP A 150 22.32 5.86 14.49
N PRO A 151 23.51 5.26 14.34
CA PRO A 151 23.85 4.44 13.17
C PRO A 151 22.97 3.17 13.05
N ARG A 152 22.28 2.78 14.13
CA ARG A 152 21.37 1.63 14.14
C ARG A 152 19.99 1.95 13.56
N LYS A 153 19.65 3.24 13.35
CA LYS A 153 18.32 3.66 12.87
C LYS A 153 17.98 3.04 11.52
N ASP A 154 18.90 3.07 10.57
CA ASP A 154 18.70 2.49 9.24
C ASP A 154 18.53 0.97 9.30
N SER A 155 19.36 0.29 10.12
CA SER A 155 19.22 -1.15 10.35
C SER A 155 17.88 -1.52 10.99
N ALA A 156 17.37 -0.70 11.91
CA ALA A 156 16.07 -0.91 12.53
C ALA A 156 14.92 -0.82 11.52
N PHE A 157 14.95 0.17 10.64
CA PHE A 157 13.97 0.28 9.56
C PHE A 157 14.07 -0.87 8.56
N ASN A 158 15.27 -1.38 8.28
CA ASN A 158 15.44 -2.58 7.44
C ASN A 158 14.80 -3.81 8.09
N ILE A 159 15.02 -4.03 9.41
CA ILE A 159 14.38 -5.12 10.15
C ILE A 159 12.86 -4.95 10.12
N PHE A 160 12.35 -3.74 10.38
CA PHE A 160 10.91 -3.45 10.32
C PHE A 160 10.32 -3.75 8.92
N TYR A 161 11.04 -3.36 7.86
CA TYR A 161 10.66 -3.62 6.47
C TYR A 161 10.67 -5.13 6.12
N MET A 162 11.57 -5.91 6.71
CA MET A 162 11.51 -7.38 6.58
C MET A 162 10.20 -7.94 7.16
N GLY A 163 9.68 -7.37 8.25
CA GLY A 163 8.36 -7.73 8.80
C GLY A 163 7.23 -7.49 7.81
N ILE A 164 7.24 -6.34 7.13
CA ILE A 164 6.28 -6.02 6.06
C ILE A 164 6.29 -7.11 4.99
N ASN A 165 7.47 -7.45 4.45
CA ASN A 165 7.58 -8.43 3.38
C ASN A 165 7.23 -9.86 3.84
N LEU A 166 7.59 -10.23 5.08
CA LEU A 166 7.22 -11.53 5.63
C LEU A 166 5.69 -11.66 5.76
N GLY A 167 5.00 -10.62 6.25
CA GLY A 167 3.54 -10.57 6.26
C GLY A 167 2.93 -10.64 4.87
N ALA A 168 3.53 -9.93 3.90
CA ALA A 168 3.09 -9.93 2.51
C ALA A 168 3.26 -11.29 1.81
N ILE A 169 4.20 -12.13 2.26
CA ILE A 169 4.35 -13.52 1.79
C ILE A 169 3.35 -14.43 2.47
N LEU A 170 3.31 -14.40 3.80
CA LEU A 170 2.49 -15.33 4.58
C LEU A 170 0.98 -15.10 4.37
N GLY A 171 0.57 -13.83 4.14
CA GLY A 171 -0.83 -13.47 3.91
C GLY A 171 -1.45 -14.20 2.72
N PRO A 172 -1.03 -13.93 1.48
CA PRO A 172 -1.56 -14.65 0.32
C PRO A 172 -1.28 -16.15 0.38
N PHE A 173 -0.16 -16.58 0.98
CA PHE A 173 0.17 -18.00 1.10
C PHE A 173 -0.86 -18.75 1.92
N ILE A 174 -1.26 -18.25 3.09
CA ILE A 174 -2.21 -18.91 3.99
C ILE A 174 -3.65 -18.54 3.65
N ALA A 175 -3.97 -17.24 3.62
CA ALA A 175 -5.34 -16.78 3.35
C ALA A 175 -5.77 -17.11 1.93
N GLY A 176 -4.86 -17.00 0.94
CA GLY A 176 -5.10 -17.39 -0.44
C GLY A 176 -5.44 -18.87 -0.58
N ALA A 177 -4.61 -19.76 -0.01
CA ALA A 177 -4.85 -21.19 -0.04
C ALA A 177 -6.18 -21.57 0.64
N LEU A 178 -6.49 -20.98 1.80
CA LEU A 178 -7.75 -21.22 2.50
C LEU A 178 -8.95 -20.69 1.70
N GLY A 179 -8.82 -19.50 1.10
CA GLY A 179 -9.88 -18.88 0.32
C GLY A 179 -10.21 -19.63 -0.96
N GLU A 180 -9.20 -20.02 -1.72
CA GLU A 180 -9.38 -20.66 -3.02
C GLU A 180 -9.65 -22.20 -2.92
N ASN A 181 -9.03 -22.89 -1.94
CA ASN A 181 -9.11 -24.36 -1.88
C ASN A 181 -10.14 -24.86 -0.86
N VAL A 182 -10.56 -24.04 0.13
CA VAL A 182 -11.52 -24.45 1.15
C VAL A 182 -12.81 -23.64 1.03
N SER A 183 -12.76 -22.34 1.29
CA SER A 183 -13.87 -21.41 1.11
C SER A 183 -13.38 -19.98 1.30
N TRP A 184 -13.95 -19.03 0.57
CA TRP A 184 -13.65 -17.61 0.67
C TRP A 184 -13.73 -17.08 2.12
N GLY A 185 -14.72 -17.56 2.87
CA GLY A 185 -14.88 -17.19 4.28
C GLY A 185 -13.68 -17.53 5.15
N TYR A 186 -13.04 -18.71 4.95
CA TYR A 186 -11.84 -19.09 5.69
C TYR A 186 -10.62 -18.24 5.31
N GLY A 187 -10.51 -17.82 4.06
CA GLY A 187 -9.47 -16.91 3.63
C GLY A 187 -9.55 -15.55 4.35
N TYR A 188 -10.72 -14.92 4.35
CA TYR A 188 -10.95 -13.67 5.09
C TYR A 188 -10.89 -13.84 6.60
N LEU A 189 -11.34 -14.99 7.13
CA LEU A 189 -11.19 -15.30 8.56
C LEU A 189 -9.73 -15.37 8.97
N ALA A 190 -8.87 -15.99 8.17
CA ALA A 190 -7.43 -16.02 8.44
C ALA A 190 -6.84 -14.60 8.51
N ALA A 191 -7.25 -13.71 7.59
CA ALA A 191 -6.84 -12.30 7.61
C ALA A 191 -7.34 -11.59 8.89
N SER A 192 -8.57 -11.85 9.32
CA SER A 192 -9.14 -11.32 10.57
C SER A 192 -8.37 -11.80 11.79
N VAL A 193 -8.13 -13.10 11.89
CA VAL A 193 -7.36 -13.72 12.97
C VAL A 193 -5.94 -13.15 13.03
N GLY A 194 -5.29 -13.00 11.89
CA GLY A 194 -3.97 -12.35 11.82
C GLY A 194 -3.98 -10.94 12.42
N MET A 195 -4.99 -10.13 12.09
CA MET A 195 -5.11 -8.77 12.66
C MET A 195 -5.31 -8.80 14.18
N ILE A 196 -6.17 -9.69 14.67
CA ILE A 196 -6.42 -9.88 16.10
C ILE A 196 -5.12 -10.29 16.82
N ILE A 197 -4.37 -11.24 16.24
CA ILE A 197 -3.07 -11.65 16.80
C ILE A 197 -2.12 -10.46 16.87
N GLY A 198 -2.04 -9.62 15.82
CA GLY A 198 -1.20 -8.43 15.80
C GLY A 198 -1.55 -7.44 16.93
N VAL A 199 -2.83 -7.17 17.15
CA VAL A 199 -3.31 -6.31 18.24
C VAL A 199 -3.00 -6.90 19.62
N LEU A 200 -3.25 -8.20 19.80
CA LEU A 200 -2.96 -8.90 21.06
C LEU A 200 -1.46 -8.96 21.33
N TRP A 201 -0.65 -9.25 20.30
CA TRP A 201 0.81 -9.23 20.41
C TRP A 201 1.33 -7.88 20.90
N LEU A 202 0.84 -6.79 20.31
CA LEU A 202 1.18 -5.44 20.74
C LEU A 202 0.78 -5.22 22.20
N LYS A 203 -0.43 -5.66 22.61
CA LYS A 203 -0.93 -5.52 23.97
C LYS A 203 -0.09 -6.25 25.01
N PHE A 204 0.24 -7.52 24.75
CA PHE A 204 1.04 -8.31 25.67
C PHE A 204 2.48 -7.82 25.80
N ASN A 205 3.00 -7.17 24.75
CA ASN A 205 4.36 -6.63 24.70
C ASN A 205 4.41 -5.10 24.86
N GLU A 206 3.33 -4.46 25.25
CA GLU A 206 3.21 -2.99 25.34
C GLU A 206 4.28 -2.33 26.20
N ARG A 207 4.73 -3.00 27.28
CA ARG A 207 5.80 -2.50 28.16
C ARG A 207 7.13 -2.27 27.43
N ASN A 208 7.41 -3.03 26.36
CA ASN A 208 8.61 -2.86 25.57
C ASN A 208 8.65 -1.51 24.85
N LEU A 209 7.50 -0.86 24.65
CA LEU A 209 7.41 0.45 24.01
C LEU A 209 7.78 1.61 24.95
N GLU A 210 8.03 1.33 26.22
CA GLU A 210 8.38 2.35 27.21
C GLU A 210 7.37 3.51 27.19
N GLN A 211 7.83 4.75 27.07
CA GLN A 211 6.99 5.95 26.97
C GLN A 211 6.69 6.35 25.52
N LYS A 212 7.25 5.66 24.53
CA LYS A 212 7.13 6.05 23.11
C LYS A 212 5.71 5.90 22.59
N GLY A 213 5.27 6.85 21.79
CA GLY A 213 3.94 6.85 21.17
C GLY A 213 2.77 7.09 22.12
N LEU A 214 2.99 7.42 23.39
CA LEU A 214 1.93 7.80 24.33
C LEU A 214 1.26 9.13 23.93
N PRO A 215 0.02 9.40 24.42
CA PRO A 215 -0.63 10.67 24.21
C PRO A 215 0.23 11.85 24.69
N PRO A 216 0.14 13.03 24.04
CA PRO A 216 0.74 14.26 24.55
C PRO A 216 0.31 14.49 26.01
N ASN A 217 1.21 14.97 26.84
CA ASN A 217 0.99 15.22 28.28
C ASN A 217 0.76 13.97 29.16
N SER A 218 1.18 12.79 28.70
CA SER A 218 1.19 11.60 29.55
C SER A 218 2.20 11.75 30.69
N PRO A 219 1.91 11.25 31.92
CA PRO A 219 2.84 11.28 33.06
C PRO A 219 4.16 10.55 32.73
N GLU A 220 5.29 11.05 33.24
CA GLU A 220 6.62 10.49 32.96
C GLU A 220 6.81 9.03 33.43
N ASN A 221 6.00 8.56 34.37
CA ASN A 221 6.03 7.18 34.86
C ASN A 221 5.02 6.25 34.17
N LYS A 222 4.34 6.71 33.11
CA LYS A 222 3.35 5.91 32.37
C LYS A 222 4.06 5.10 31.27
N PHE A 223 3.98 3.77 31.36
CA PHE A 223 4.56 2.84 30.37
C PHE A 223 3.53 2.02 29.61
N ILE A 224 2.30 1.95 30.11
CA ILE A 224 1.18 1.20 29.52
C ILE A 224 -0.07 2.08 29.47
N LEU A 225 -0.97 1.76 28.58
CA LEU A 225 -2.29 2.38 28.51
C LEU A 225 -3.17 1.88 29.66
N ASP A 226 -3.80 2.80 30.38
CA ASP A 226 -4.69 2.51 31.50
C ASP A 226 -6.15 2.25 31.08
N GLY A 227 -7.04 2.01 32.06
CA GLY A 227 -8.43 1.74 31.80
C GLY A 227 -9.18 2.90 31.12
N LYS A 228 -8.78 4.16 31.35
CA LYS A 228 -9.32 5.32 30.67
C LYS A 228 -8.91 5.34 29.20
N ASP A 229 -7.64 5.07 28.91
CA ASP A 229 -7.13 4.99 27.55
C ASP A 229 -7.85 3.89 26.76
N TRP A 230 -8.07 2.71 27.36
CA TRP A 230 -8.80 1.61 26.73
C TRP A 230 -10.26 1.94 26.49
N ARG A 231 -10.91 2.63 27.40
CA ARG A 231 -12.27 3.12 27.17
C ARG A 231 -12.32 4.08 25.97
N ASP A 232 -11.37 5.00 25.88
CA ASP A 232 -11.25 5.93 24.77
C ASP A 232 -11.02 5.15 23.45
N ILE A 233 -10.09 4.19 23.44
CA ILE A 233 -9.79 3.34 22.27
C ILE A 233 -11.07 2.63 21.78
N ILE A 234 -11.79 1.96 22.67
CA ILE A 234 -13.02 1.24 22.32
C ILE A 234 -14.07 2.21 21.82
N THR A 235 -14.28 3.34 22.49
CA THR A 235 -15.28 4.35 22.11
C THR A 235 -14.99 4.92 20.73
N TYR A 236 -13.75 5.32 20.46
CA TYR A 236 -13.37 5.85 19.13
C TYR A 236 -13.40 4.77 18.04
N SER A 237 -13.05 3.52 18.36
CA SER A 237 -13.17 2.43 17.41
C SER A 237 -14.64 2.19 17.00
N ILE A 238 -15.54 2.14 17.96
CA ILE A 238 -16.98 2.01 17.69
C ILE A 238 -17.50 3.23 16.90
N ALA A 239 -17.13 4.45 17.33
CA ALA A 239 -17.53 5.67 16.64
C ALA A 239 -17.07 5.70 15.17
N LEU A 240 -15.84 5.26 14.88
CA LEU A 240 -15.32 5.19 13.51
C LEU A 240 -16.07 4.16 12.67
N VAL A 241 -16.36 2.98 13.20
CA VAL A 241 -17.16 1.95 12.51
C VAL A 241 -18.56 2.47 12.20
N LEU A 242 -19.23 3.09 13.18
CA LEU A 242 -20.58 3.66 12.98
C LEU A 242 -20.55 4.85 12.01
N ALA A 243 -19.54 5.72 12.08
CA ALA A 243 -19.37 6.82 11.13
C ALA A 243 -19.16 6.31 9.71
N THR A 244 -18.36 5.26 9.53
CA THR A 244 -18.16 4.62 8.22
C THR A 244 -19.47 4.08 7.67
N LEU A 245 -20.25 3.39 8.51
CA LEU A 245 -21.59 2.89 8.12
C LEU A 245 -22.51 4.03 7.70
N ALA A 246 -22.57 5.10 8.49
CA ALA A 246 -23.38 6.27 8.21
C ALA A 246 -22.97 6.95 6.90
N ILE A 247 -21.67 7.13 6.66
CA ILE A 247 -21.13 7.73 5.43
C ILE A 247 -21.55 6.90 4.21
N ILE A 248 -21.32 5.58 4.24
CA ILE A 248 -21.67 4.69 3.13
C ILE A 248 -23.17 4.69 2.89
N PHE A 249 -23.97 4.65 3.95
CA PHE A 249 -25.44 4.67 3.84
C PHE A 249 -25.94 6.00 3.26
N LEU A 250 -25.48 7.13 3.77
CA LEU A 250 -25.84 8.46 3.26
C LEU A 250 -25.38 8.64 1.81
N TRP A 251 -24.17 8.17 1.47
CA TRP A 251 -23.64 8.24 0.10
C TRP A 251 -24.54 7.51 -0.90
N ARG A 252 -25.05 6.33 -0.51
CA ARG A 252 -25.99 5.55 -1.35
C ARG A 252 -27.37 6.18 -1.48
N MET A 253 -27.77 7.07 -0.57
CA MET A 253 -29.03 7.80 -0.65
C MET A 253 -28.97 9.05 -1.55
N LEU A 254 -27.76 9.52 -1.84
CA LEU A 254 -27.57 10.69 -2.70
C LEU A 254 -27.72 10.30 -4.18
N PRO A 255 -28.34 11.16 -5.01
CA PRO A 255 -28.35 11.00 -6.45
C PRO A 255 -26.93 10.99 -7.04
N ASP A 256 -26.72 10.27 -8.16
CA ASP A 256 -25.40 10.11 -8.77
C ASP A 256 -24.77 11.43 -9.22
N ASP A 257 -25.57 12.38 -9.66
CA ASP A 257 -25.09 13.73 -10.01
C ASP A 257 -24.58 14.48 -8.78
N VAL A 258 -25.25 14.36 -7.64
CA VAL A 258 -24.83 14.99 -6.36
C VAL A 258 -23.54 14.35 -5.85
N THR A 259 -23.41 13.03 -5.88
CA THR A 259 -22.17 12.35 -5.46
C THR A 259 -21.00 12.72 -6.35
N SER A 260 -21.21 12.84 -7.66
CA SER A 260 -20.21 13.30 -8.62
C SER A 260 -19.76 14.74 -8.33
N ILE A 261 -20.70 15.65 -8.09
CA ILE A 261 -20.41 17.04 -7.74
C ILE A 261 -19.59 17.12 -6.44
N ILE A 262 -19.99 16.41 -5.40
CA ILE A 262 -19.25 16.37 -4.12
C ILE A 262 -17.82 15.86 -4.34
N THR A 263 -17.67 14.81 -5.13
CA THR A 263 -16.34 14.25 -5.46
C THR A 263 -15.46 15.27 -6.19
N TYR A 264 -15.98 15.93 -7.21
CA TYR A 264 -15.22 16.94 -7.96
C TYR A 264 -14.86 18.17 -7.11
N ILE A 265 -15.81 18.66 -6.29
CA ILE A 265 -15.53 19.77 -5.36
C ILE A 265 -14.48 19.37 -4.33
N GLY A 266 -14.60 18.18 -3.73
CA GLY A 266 -13.63 17.66 -2.77
C GLY A 266 -12.22 17.55 -3.37
N PHE A 267 -12.13 17.01 -4.59
CA PHE A 267 -10.86 16.92 -5.32
C PHE A 267 -10.28 18.29 -5.65
N ALA A 268 -11.10 19.22 -6.14
CA ALA A 268 -10.67 20.58 -6.44
C ALA A 268 -10.18 21.30 -5.16
N ALA A 269 -10.90 21.19 -4.06
CA ALA A 269 -10.52 21.76 -2.77
C ALA A 269 -9.18 21.20 -2.26
N LEU A 270 -8.96 19.88 -2.42
CA LEU A 270 -7.70 19.23 -2.07
C LEU A 270 -6.53 19.79 -2.91
N VAL A 271 -6.69 19.88 -4.23
CA VAL A 271 -5.66 20.39 -5.14
C VAL A 271 -5.34 21.86 -4.86
N ILE A 272 -6.37 22.69 -4.67
CA ILE A 272 -6.21 24.12 -4.36
C ILE A 272 -5.54 24.29 -2.99
N GLY A 273 -6.00 23.54 -1.97
CA GLY A 273 -5.43 23.59 -0.62
C GLY A 273 -3.96 23.17 -0.58
N LEU A 274 -3.60 22.10 -1.29
CA LEU A 274 -2.21 21.67 -1.44
C LEU A 274 -1.37 22.73 -2.17
N GLY A 275 -1.86 23.27 -3.30
CA GLY A 275 -1.18 24.31 -4.05
C GLY A 275 -0.94 25.58 -3.21
N TYR A 276 -1.94 26.00 -2.44
CA TYR A 276 -1.83 27.13 -1.50
C TYR A 276 -0.77 26.87 -0.41
N THR A 277 -0.81 25.68 0.21
CA THR A 277 0.12 25.31 1.27
C THR A 277 1.57 25.26 0.77
N ILE A 278 1.78 24.66 -0.42
CA ILE A 278 3.08 24.62 -1.08
C ILE A 278 3.58 26.03 -1.36
N LYS A 279 2.74 26.88 -1.97
CA LYS A 279 3.10 28.26 -2.29
C LYS A 279 3.47 29.07 -1.04
N LYS A 280 2.70 28.95 0.04
CA LYS A 280 2.94 29.67 1.30
C LYS A 280 4.16 29.13 2.06
N GLY A 281 4.44 27.85 1.98
CA GLY A 281 5.55 27.20 2.71
C GLY A 281 6.89 27.24 1.98
N THR A 282 6.93 27.68 0.70
CA THR A 282 8.13 27.69 -0.13
C THR A 282 8.76 29.08 -0.12
N ASN A 283 10.02 29.17 0.28
CA ASN A 283 10.77 30.43 0.36
C ASN A 283 11.76 30.54 -0.82
N GLY A 284 11.47 31.45 -1.74
CA GLY A 284 12.35 31.79 -2.87
C GLY A 284 12.36 30.76 -4.02
N SER A 285 13.03 31.17 -5.12
CA SER A 285 13.04 30.41 -6.38
C SER A 285 13.73 29.02 -6.26
N ALA A 286 14.70 28.87 -5.36
CA ALA A 286 15.45 27.63 -5.20
C ALA A 286 14.61 26.50 -4.59
N GLU A 287 13.83 26.80 -3.55
CA GLU A 287 12.92 25.82 -2.94
C GLU A 287 11.78 25.48 -3.89
N TRP A 288 11.24 26.48 -4.59
CA TRP A 288 10.20 26.28 -5.60
C TRP A 288 10.66 25.34 -6.73
N THR A 289 11.88 25.54 -7.21
CA THR A 289 12.46 24.67 -8.25
C THR A 289 12.59 23.22 -7.77
N ARG A 290 12.97 22.98 -6.50
CA ARG A 290 13.00 21.64 -5.91
C ARG A 290 11.62 21.04 -5.78
N MET A 291 10.61 21.83 -5.42
CA MET A 291 9.21 21.38 -5.38
C MET A 291 8.72 20.93 -6.74
N ILE A 292 9.07 21.66 -7.82
CA ILE A 292 8.73 21.23 -9.20
C ILE A 292 9.35 19.85 -9.51
N VAL A 293 10.60 19.60 -9.12
CA VAL A 293 11.22 18.28 -9.31
C VAL A 293 10.39 17.18 -8.63
N ILE A 294 9.99 17.41 -7.38
CA ILE A 294 9.18 16.43 -6.62
C ILE A 294 7.84 16.20 -7.32
N LEU A 295 7.16 17.26 -7.76
CA LEU A 295 5.87 17.15 -8.46
C LEU A 295 5.98 16.38 -9.78
N VAL A 296 7.04 16.64 -10.56
CA VAL A 296 7.29 15.91 -11.82
C VAL A 296 7.56 14.43 -11.54
N LEU A 297 8.39 14.11 -10.55
CA LEU A 297 8.66 12.72 -10.22
C LEU A 297 7.43 12.03 -9.63
N ALA A 298 6.59 12.72 -8.82
CA ALA A 298 5.32 12.20 -8.33
C ALA A 298 4.34 11.90 -9.48
N PHE A 299 4.31 12.73 -10.53
CA PHE A 299 3.50 12.45 -11.71
C PHE A 299 3.94 11.15 -12.42
N PHE A 300 5.23 10.95 -12.63
CA PHE A 300 5.74 9.71 -13.23
C PHE A 300 5.59 8.50 -12.31
N ASN A 301 5.60 8.72 -10.98
CA ASN A 301 5.31 7.68 -9.99
C ASN A 301 3.88 7.14 -10.16
N ILE A 302 2.89 7.99 -10.49
CA ILE A 302 1.52 7.55 -10.79
C ILE A 302 1.50 6.54 -11.95
N ALA A 303 2.23 6.82 -13.04
CA ALA A 303 2.29 5.92 -14.18
C ALA A 303 2.89 4.54 -13.83
N PHE A 304 3.94 4.52 -12.99
CA PHE A 304 4.53 3.26 -12.53
C PHE A 304 3.53 2.46 -11.67
N TRP A 305 2.91 3.11 -10.67
CA TRP A 305 2.00 2.41 -9.75
C TRP A 305 0.68 1.99 -10.42
N ALA A 306 0.22 2.71 -11.45
CA ALA A 306 -0.93 2.29 -12.25
C ALA A 306 -0.70 0.94 -12.96
N GLY A 307 0.53 0.64 -13.37
CA GLY A 307 0.88 -0.68 -13.85
C GLY A 307 1.19 -1.66 -12.74
N PHE A 308 2.01 -1.29 -11.76
CA PHE A 308 2.44 -2.18 -10.68
C PHE A 308 1.25 -2.80 -9.92
N GLU A 309 0.24 -2.01 -9.61
CA GLU A 309 -0.94 -2.43 -8.87
C GLU A 309 -1.92 -3.29 -9.69
N GLN A 310 -1.64 -3.55 -10.97
CA GLN A 310 -2.32 -4.62 -11.73
C GLN A 310 -2.11 -6.00 -11.09
N ALA A 311 -1.07 -6.14 -10.25
CA ALA A 311 -0.75 -7.36 -9.52
C ALA A 311 -1.92 -7.91 -8.68
N GLY A 312 -2.67 -7.04 -7.98
CA GLY A 312 -3.86 -7.46 -7.22
C GLY A 312 -5.17 -7.38 -8.00
N GLY A 313 -5.14 -6.78 -9.20
CA GLY A 313 -6.28 -6.62 -10.12
C GLY A 313 -6.22 -7.60 -11.28
N THR A 314 -5.93 -7.07 -12.46
CA THR A 314 -6.04 -7.81 -13.74
C THR A 314 -5.03 -8.96 -13.87
N MET A 315 -3.82 -8.84 -13.34
CA MET A 315 -2.84 -9.94 -13.34
C MET A 315 -3.25 -11.08 -12.41
N ASN A 316 -3.95 -10.78 -11.31
CA ASN A 316 -4.50 -11.81 -10.42
C ASN A 316 -5.63 -12.58 -11.10
N LEU A 317 -6.51 -11.88 -11.83
CA LEU A 317 -7.53 -12.51 -12.67
C LEU A 317 -6.90 -13.32 -13.82
N PHE A 318 -5.87 -12.79 -14.48
CA PHE A 318 -5.13 -13.53 -15.51
C PHE A 318 -4.49 -14.82 -14.95
N ALA A 319 -3.95 -14.78 -13.72
CA ALA A 319 -3.45 -15.96 -13.05
C ALA A 319 -4.55 -17.02 -12.87
N LYS A 320 -5.78 -16.61 -12.56
CA LYS A 320 -6.93 -17.51 -12.38
C LYS A 320 -7.47 -18.07 -13.67
N GLU A 321 -7.61 -17.22 -14.69
CA GLU A 321 -8.39 -17.50 -15.90
C GLU A 321 -7.53 -18.05 -17.04
N ASN A 322 -6.26 -17.61 -17.15
CA ASN A 322 -5.44 -17.82 -18.34
C ASN A 322 -4.14 -18.58 -18.07
N THR A 323 -3.82 -18.92 -16.81
CA THR A 323 -2.54 -19.58 -16.47
C THR A 323 -2.76 -21.04 -16.14
N ASP A 324 -1.94 -21.93 -16.74
CA ASP A 324 -1.86 -23.32 -16.33
C ASP A 324 -1.22 -23.40 -14.94
N ARG A 325 -2.07 -23.61 -13.93
CA ARG A 325 -1.66 -23.65 -12.53
C ARG A 325 -1.45 -25.05 -11.98
N LEU A 326 -1.57 -26.06 -12.86
CA LEU A 326 -1.42 -27.45 -12.46
C LEU A 326 0.08 -27.81 -12.36
N LEU A 327 0.59 -27.92 -11.15
CA LEU A 327 1.97 -28.35 -10.88
C LEU A 327 1.97 -29.67 -10.11
N PHE A 328 2.59 -30.71 -10.66
CA PHE A 328 2.68 -32.05 -10.05
C PHE A 328 1.33 -32.61 -9.61
N GLY A 329 0.24 -32.36 -10.35
CA GLY A 329 -1.09 -32.83 -10.03
C GLY A 329 -1.84 -32.00 -8.97
N TRP A 330 -1.28 -30.89 -8.52
CA TRP A 330 -1.90 -29.96 -7.58
C TRP A 330 -2.09 -28.59 -8.23
N GLU A 331 -3.27 -27.99 -8.04
CA GLU A 331 -3.59 -26.66 -8.60
C GLU A 331 -3.11 -25.57 -7.65
N VAL A 332 -2.12 -24.80 -8.08
CA VAL A 332 -1.56 -23.68 -7.31
C VAL A 332 -2.57 -22.54 -7.22
N PRO A 333 -2.86 -22.00 -6.01
CA PRO A 333 -3.74 -20.85 -5.87
C PRO A 333 -3.29 -19.65 -6.72
N ALA A 334 -4.22 -18.99 -7.41
CA ALA A 334 -3.91 -17.84 -8.24
C ALA A 334 -3.33 -16.68 -7.42
N SER A 335 -3.81 -16.49 -6.19
CA SER A 335 -3.32 -15.50 -5.24
C SER A 335 -1.83 -15.65 -4.89
N TRP A 336 -1.23 -16.85 -5.03
CA TRP A 336 0.17 -17.10 -4.68
C TRP A 336 1.17 -16.40 -5.61
N TYR A 337 0.78 -16.09 -6.85
CA TYR A 337 1.66 -15.34 -7.75
C TYR A 337 2.03 -13.96 -7.22
N GLN A 338 1.19 -13.35 -6.37
CA GLN A 338 1.52 -12.08 -5.70
C GLN A 338 2.68 -12.20 -4.73
N ASN A 339 3.01 -13.41 -4.23
CA ASN A 339 4.16 -13.64 -3.34
C ASN A 339 5.52 -13.47 -4.03
N ILE A 340 5.56 -13.53 -5.36
CA ILE A 340 6.81 -13.40 -6.13
C ILE A 340 7.46 -12.04 -5.86
N ASN A 341 6.68 -10.96 -5.80
CA ASN A 341 7.20 -9.63 -5.52
C ASN A 341 7.89 -9.51 -4.13
N PRO A 342 7.23 -9.77 -2.99
CA PRO A 342 7.88 -9.64 -1.69
C PRO A 342 9.03 -10.65 -1.49
N LEU A 343 8.97 -11.85 -2.09
CA LEU A 343 10.09 -12.78 -2.12
C LEU A 343 11.28 -12.21 -2.89
N ALA A 344 11.03 -11.65 -4.07
CA ALA A 344 12.07 -11.01 -4.87
C ALA A 344 12.67 -9.80 -4.15
N ILE A 345 11.87 -8.99 -3.45
CA ILE A 345 12.37 -7.88 -2.63
C ILE A 345 13.34 -8.40 -1.56
N LEU A 346 12.98 -9.45 -0.81
CA LEU A 346 13.85 -10.00 0.24
C LEU A 346 15.20 -10.47 -0.31
N ILE A 347 15.22 -11.04 -1.52
CA ILE A 347 16.43 -11.54 -2.16
C ILE A 347 17.23 -10.40 -2.81
N PHE A 348 16.58 -9.53 -3.57
CA PHE A 348 17.26 -8.58 -4.46
C PHE A 348 17.51 -7.21 -3.83
N ALA A 349 16.74 -6.77 -2.80
CA ALA A 349 17.00 -5.46 -2.19
C ALA A 349 18.42 -5.34 -1.58
N PRO A 350 18.97 -6.36 -0.88
CA PRO A 350 20.37 -6.32 -0.46
C PRO A 350 21.34 -6.26 -1.63
N ILE A 351 21.08 -6.99 -2.71
CA ILE A 351 21.92 -7.01 -3.93
C ILE A 351 21.94 -5.62 -4.57
N PHE A 352 20.77 -4.98 -4.71
CA PHE A 352 20.64 -3.62 -5.24
C PHE A 352 21.35 -2.60 -4.34
N SER A 353 21.29 -2.75 -3.02
CA SER A 353 22.01 -1.89 -2.09
C SER A 353 23.52 -1.97 -2.33
N VAL A 354 24.08 -3.16 -2.42
CA VAL A 354 25.52 -3.36 -2.72
C VAL A 354 25.87 -2.84 -4.12
N MET A 355 25.01 -3.06 -5.10
CA MET A 355 25.18 -2.55 -6.47
C MET A 355 25.29 -1.02 -6.48
N TRP A 356 24.40 -0.30 -5.78
CA TRP A 356 24.44 1.16 -5.71
C TRP A 356 25.73 1.67 -5.07
N LEU A 357 26.18 1.06 -3.98
CA LEU A 357 27.45 1.41 -3.32
C LEU A 357 28.65 1.22 -4.27
N LYS A 358 28.70 0.10 -5.02
CA LYS A 358 29.76 -0.15 -5.99
C LYS A 358 29.73 0.84 -7.16
N LEU A 359 28.53 1.13 -7.69
CA LEU A 359 28.39 2.11 -8.78
C LEU A 359 28.79 3.52 -8.32
N ASP A 360 28.50 3.87 -7.07
CA ASP A 360 28.91 5.14 -6.48
C ASP A 360 30.43 5.23 -6.35
N ALA A 361 31.07 4.19 -5.83
CA ALA A 361 32.54 4.09 -5.76
C ALA A 361 33.22 4.19 -7.15
N MET A 362 32.55 3.66 -8.19
CA MET A 362 33.01 3.75 -9.58
C MET A 362 32.63 5.07 -10.28
N LYS A 363 31.93 5.99 -9.60
CA LYS A 363 31.37 7.25 -10.15
C LYS A 363 30.39 7.04 -11.31
N PHE A 364 29.76 5.88 -11.41
CA PHE A 364 28.73 5.51 -12.39
C PHE A 364 27.32 5.44 -11.78
N ASN A 365 27.12 5.90 -10.53
CA ASN A 365 25.81 5.88 -9.89
C ASN A 365 24.85 6.81 -10.62
N PRO A 366 23.77 6.30 -11.25
CA PRO A 366 22.80 7.14 -11.94
C PRO A 366 22.11 8.09 -10.96
N ARG A 367 21.85 9.32 -11.41
CA ARG A 367 21.09 10.29 -10.62
C ARG A 367 19.63 9.89 -10.51
N THR A 368 18.94 10.38 -9.48
CA THR A 368 17.55 10.02 -9.15
C THR A 368 16.58 10.00 -10.35
N PRO A 369 16.49 11.05 -11.20
CA PRO A 369 15.57 11.01 -12.36
C PRO A 369 15.89 9.89 -13.36
N LEU A 370 17.16 9.54 -13.53
CA LEU A 370 17.58 8.44 -14.42
C LEU A 370 17.20 7.08 -13.83
N LYS A 371 17.34 6.89 -12.51
CA LYS A 371 16.88 5.67 -11.83
C LYS A 371 15.38 5.46 -12.00
N PHE A 372 14.60 6.53 -11.87
CA PHE A 372 13.16 6.50 -12.15
C PHE A 372 12.84 6.12 -13.60
N ALA A 373 13.56 6.71 -14.56
CA ALA A 373 13.39 6.35 -15.97
C ALA A 373 13.69 4.87 -16.23
N ILE A 374 14.77 4.33 -15.66
CA ILE A 374 15.10 2.90 -15.73
C ILE A 374 14.00 2.03 -15.15
N GLY A 375 13.45 2.42 -13.99
CA GLY A 375 12.32 1.69 -13.38
C GLY A 375 11.07 1.68 -14.25
N LEU A 376 10.75 2.80 -14.92
CA LEU A 376 9.66 2.87 -15.90
C LEU A 376 9.93 2.01 -17.14
N PHE A 377 11.15 1.94 -17.63
CA PHE A 377 11.51 1.04 -18.74
C PHE A 377 11.40 -0.43 -18.34
N LEU A 378 11.79 -0.80 -17.11
CA LEU A 378 11.58 -2.15 -16.59
C LEU A 378 10.09 -2.47 -16.45
N GLY A 379 9.28 -1.52 -15.98
CA GLY A 379 7.82 -1.66 -15.98
C GLY A 379 7.25 -1.84 -17.39
N ALA A 380 7.70 -1.06 -18.37
CA ALA A 380 7.31 -1.20 -19.76
C ALA A 380 7.70 -2.59 -20.33
N LEU A 381 8.91 -3.08 -20.01
CA LEU A 381 9.35 -4.42 -20.38
C LEU A 381 8.45 -5.51 -19.77
N ALA A 382 8.12 -5.38 -18.50
CA ALA A 382 7.23 -6.32 -17.81
C ALA A 382 5.84 -6.38 -18.50
N PHE A 383 5.25 -5.23 -18.85
CA PHE A 383 3.96 -5.21 -19.53
C PHE A 383 4.04 -5.56 -21.00
N PHE A 384 5.18 -5.37 -21.66
CA PHE A 384 5.41 -5.95 -22.99
C PHE A 384 5.40 -7.49 -22.91
N ILE A 385 6.06 -8.10 -21.92
CA ILE A 385 6.02 -9.54 -21.68
C ILE A 385 4.60 -9.99 -21.35
N MET A 386 3.86 -9.23 -20.52
CA MET A 386 2.46 -9.52 -20.20
C MET A 386 1.54 -9.44 -21.42
N THR A 387 1.83 -8.52 -22.35
CA THR A 387 1.13 -8.44 -23.64
C THR A 387 1.33 -9.73 -24.46
N GLN A 388 2.55 -10.26 -24.51
CA GLN A 388 2.82 -11.52 -25.21
C GLN A 388 2.14 -12.71 -24.53
N ALA A 389 2.09 -12.72 -23.18
CA ALA A 389 1.34 -13.72 -22.43
C ALA A 389 -0.16 -13.67 -22.76
N GLY A 390 -0.74 -12.46 -22.83
CA GLY A 390 -2.13 -12.25 -23.25
C GLY A 390 -2.41 -12.73 -24.67
N ASN A 391 -1.51 -12.44 -25.61
CA ASN A 391 -1.61 -12.92 -26.99
C ASN A 391 -1.53 -14.45 -27.08
N ALA A 392 -0.67 -15.08 -26.27
CA ALA A 392 -0.54 -16.53 -26.21
C ALA A 392 -1.78 -17.20 -25.58
N ALA A 393 -2.45 -16.52 -24.66
CA ALA A 393 -3.69 -16.98 -24.04
C ALA A 393 -4.93 -16.77 -24.93
N ALA A 394 -4.80 -16.02 -26.04
CA ALA A 394 -5.91 -15.77 -26.95
C ALA A 394 -6.49 -17.09 -27.47
N GLY A 395 -7.84 -17.14 -27.62
CA GLY A 395 -8.55 -18.34 -28.03
C GLY A 395 -8.79 -19.36 -26.90
N GLY A 396 -8.61 -18.98 -25.64
CA GLY A 396 -8.90 -19.82 -24.46
C GLY A 396 -7.78 -20.78 -24.08
N ASN A 397 -6.57 -20.56 -24.58
CA ASN A 397 -5.40 -21.35 -24.21
C ASN A 397 -4.89 -20.97 -22.81
N LEU A 398 -4.56 -21.97 -22.00
CA LEU A 398 -3.80 -21.73 -20.76
C LEU A 398 -2.31 -21.57 -21.08
N VAL A 399 -1.70 -20.55 -20.50
CA VAL A 399 -0.28 -20.25 -20.70
C VAL A 399 0.56 -20.71 -19.52
N SER A 400 1.86 -20.90 -19.75
CA SER A 400 2.81 -21.29 -18.69
C SER A 400 2.85 -20.28 -17.56
N PRO A 401 2.93 -20.71 -16.29
CA PRO A 401 3.06 -19.84 -15.12
C PRO A 401 4.34 -18.97 -15.13
N TRP A 402 5.35 -19.39 -15.89
CA TRP A 402 6.61 -18.62 -16.02
C TRP A 402 6.42 -17.23 -16.62
N TRP A 403 5.37 -16.99 -17.41
CA TRP A 403 5.04 -15.66 -17.89
C TRP A 403 4.83 -14.68 -16.71
N LEU A 404 3.98 -15.07 -15.75
CA LEU A 404 3.73 -14.26 -14.57
C LEU A 404 4.96 -14.14 -13.66
N VAL A 405 5.71 -15.22 -13.47
CA VAL A 405 6.95 -15.20 -12.67
C VAL A 405 7.91 -14.15 -13.21
N VAL A 406 8.17 -14.15 -14.51
CA VAL A 406 9.09 -13.19 -15.14
C VAL A 406 8.53 -11.75 -15.04
N VAL A 407 7.24 -11.56 -15.29
CA VAL A 407 6.59 -10.25 -15.18
C VAL A 407 6.74 -9.68 -13.77
N TYR A 408 6.43 -10.45 -12.73
CA TYR A 408 6.57 -10.01 -11.34
C TYR A 408 8.01 -9.70 -10.96
N LEU A 409 8.98 -10.50 -11.42
CA LEU A 409 10.40 -10.24 -11.17
C LEU A 409 10.86 -8.93 -11.81
N VAL A 410 10.52 -8.70 -13.09
CA VAL A 410 10.91 -7.47 -13.81
C VAL A 410 10.23 -6.24 -13.19
N LEU A 411 8.94 -6.35 -12.81
CA LEU A 411 8.24 -5.29 -12.08
C LEU A 411 8.91 -4.97 -10.74
N THR A 412 9.34 -6.00 -10.01
CA THR A 412 10.04 -5.81 -8.72
C THR A 412 11.38 -5.11 -8.91
N PHE A 413 12.13 -5.41 -9.97
CA PHE A 413 13.34 -4.66 -10.29
C PHE A 413 13.04 -3.20 -10.59
N GLY A 414 11.96 -2.91 -11.32
CA GLY A 414 11.46 -1.56 -11.52
C GLY A 414 11.12 -0.86 -10.21
N GLU A 415 10.42 -1.53 -9.30
CA GLU A 415 10.07 -1.01 -7.98
C GLU A 415 11.31 -0.65 -7.15
N LEU A 416 12.33 -1.51 -7.12
CA LEU A 416 13.58 -1.28 -6.41
C LEU A 416 14.37 -0.06 -6.94
N MET A 417 14.09 0.35 -8.20
CA MET A 417 14.64 1.58 -8.79
C MET A 417 13.90 2.86 -8.37
N LEU A 418 12.62 2.78 -7.93
CA LEU A 418 11.80 3.95 -7.62
C LEU A 418 11.53 4.12 -6.13
N SER A 419 11.04 3.08 -5.46
CA SER A 419 10.42 3.20 -4.13
C SER A 419 11.37 3.71 -3.05
N PRO A 420 12.54 3.11 -2.79
CA PRO A 420 13.43 3.60 -1.75
C PRO A 420 14.04 4.96 -2.11
N ILE A 421 14.24 5.22 -3.40
CA ILE A 421 14.87 6.43 -3.91
C ILE A 421 13.92 7.63 -3.82
N GLY A 422 12.63 7.44 -4.13
CA GLY A 422 11.61 8.48 -4.04
C GLY A 422 11.44 9.00 -2.62
N LEU A 423 11.36 8.12 -1.62
CA LEU A 423 11.24 8.51 -0.22
C LEU A 423 12.47 9.28 0.28
N SER A 424 13.68 8.79 -0.05
CA SER A 424 14.93 9.48 0.28
C SER A 424 15.03 10.85 -0.37
N MET A 425 14.63 10.97 -1.63
CA MET A 425 14.62 12.24 -2.36
C MET A 425 13.74 13.30 -1.68
N ILE A 426 12.54 12.93 -1.23
CA ILE A 426 11.61 13.86 -0.57
C ILE A 426 12.25 14.45 0.68
N THR A 427 12.83 13.62 1.54
CA THR A 427 13.46 14.08 2.78
C THR A 427 14.62 15.04 2.53
N LYS A 428 15.31 14.90 1.39
CA LYS A 428 16.43 15.75 1.01
C LYS A 428 16.02 17.05 0.29
N LEU A 429 14.98 17.01 -0.56
CA LEU A 429 14.60 18.14 -1.42
C LEU A 429 13.50 19.02 -0.82
N ALA A 430 12.60 18.45 -0.02
CA ALA A 430 11.48 19.18 0.54
C ALA A 430 11.95 20.29 1.51
N PRO A 431 11.35 21.49 1.47
CA PRO A 431 11.58 22.51 2.47
C PRO A 431 11.26 21.95 3.86
N LYS A 432 12.09 22.22 4.87
CA LYS A 432 11.94 21.69 6.23
C LYS A 432 10.53 21.85 6.82
N LYS A 433 9.87 22.98 6.51
CA LYS A 433 8.50 23.29 6.95
C LYS A 433 7.41 22.49 6.23
N LEU A 434 7.72 21.90 5.08
CA LEU A 434 6.76 21.22 4.19
C LEU A 434 7.00 19.71 4.08
N VAL A 435 7.99 19.14 4.77
CA VAL A 435 8.35 17.71 4.61
C VAL A 435 7.13 16.79 4.77
N SER A 436 6.30 17.01 5.80
CA SER A 436 5.10 16.19 6.03
C SER A 436 4.05 16.37 4.92
N VAL A 437 3.85 17.59 4.45
CA VAL A 437 2.90 17.88 3.35
C VAL A 437 3.36 17.26 2.05
N VAL A 438 4.65 17.35 1.76
CA VAL A 438 5.26 16.77 0.54
C VAL A 438 5.26 15.25 0.60
N MET A 439 5.46 14.67 1.79
CA MET A 439 5.30 13.23 1.99
C MET A 439 3.86 12.80 1.76
N GLY A 440 2.89 13.58 2.25
CA GLY A 440 1.46 13.36 1.97
C GLY A 440 1.14 13.40 0.48
N LEU A 441 1.70 14.38 -0.25
CA LEU A 441 1.57 14.48 -1.70
C LEU A 441 2.18 13.26 -2.42
N TRP A 442 3.31 12.78 -1.94
CA TRP A 442 3.94 11.57 -2.47
C TRP A 442 3.04 10.34 -2.26
N MET A 443 2.46 10.18 -1.06
CA MET A 443 1.48 9.13 -0.80
C MET A 443 0.23 9.28 -1.68
N ALA A 444 -0.21 10.50 -1.97
CA ALA A 444 -1.30 10.75 -2.90
C ALA A 444 -0.97 10.30 -4.34
N SER A 445 0.30 10.31 -4.75
CA SER A 445 0.69 9.75 -6.06
C SER A 445 0.55 8.23 -6.11
N PHE A 446 0.82 7.52 -5.01
CA PHE A 446 0.50 6.08 -4.91
C PHE A 446 -1.02 5.85 -4.97
N ALA A 447 -1.79 6.64 -4.21
CA ALA A 447 -3.25 6.54 -4.22
C ALA A 447 -3.84 6.72 -5.63
N ALA A 448 -3.35 7.72 -6.37
CA ALA A 448 -3.76 7.98 -7.74
C ALA A 448 -3.37 6.83 -8.69
N GLY A 449 -2.15 6.30 -8.57
CA GLY A 449 -1.70 5.14 -9.34
C GLY A 449 -2.55 3.90 -9.07
N ASN A 450 -2.82 3.61 -7.79
CA ASN A 450 -3.65 2.47 -7.39
C ASN A 450 -5.10 2.60 -7.88
N TYR A 451 -5.68 3.79 -7.76
CA TYR A 451 -7.02 4.05 -8.30
C TYR A 451 -7.06 3.86 -9.82
N LEU A 452 -6.08 4.40 -10.54
CA LEU A 452 -5.98 4.21 -11.98
C LEU A 452 -5.78 2.74 -12.35
N ALA A 453 -5.01 1.98 -11.59
CA ALA A 453 -4.79 0.55 -11.85
C ALA A 453 -6.12 -0.22 -11.97
N GLY A 454 -7.06 0.01 -11.08
CA GLY A 454 -8.36 -0.65 -11.15
C GLY A 454 -9.32 -0.05 -12.19
N MET A 455 -9.19 1.24 -12.53
CA MET A 455 -10.09 1.91 -13.48
C MET A 455 -9.65 1.82 -14.94
N LEU A 456 -8.36 1.55 -15.21
CA LEU A 456 -7.81 1.60 -16.57
C LEU A 456 -8.50 0.61 -17.52
N GLU A 457 -8.80 -0.61 -17.09
CA GLU A 457 -9.43 -1.60 -17.96
C GLU A 457 -10.81 -1.12 -18.44
N SER A 458 -11.65 -0.62 -17.52
CA SER A 458 -12.97 -0.07 -17.86
C SER A 458 -12.89 1.17 -18.77
N ILE A 459 -11.92 2.05 -18.51
CA ILE A 459 -11.70 3.25 -19.34
C ILE A 459 -11.28 2.85 -20.75
N LEU A 460 -10.33 1.94 -20.89
CA LEU A 460 -9.76 1.54 -22.16
C LEU A 460 -10.74 0.72 -23.00
N HIS A 461 -11.56 -0.12 -22.36
CA HIS A 461 -12.60 -0.90 -23.03
C HIS A 461 -13.61 -0.01 -23.80
N LYS A 462 -13.94 1.17 -23.27
CA LYS A 462 -14.81 2.15 -23.96
C LYS A 462 -14.25 2.66 -25.27
N TYR A 463 -12.92 2.59 -25.45
CA TYR A 463 -12.21 3.08 -26.63
C TYR A 463 -11.59 1.95 -27.45
N ASP A 464 -11.92 0.69 -27.15
CA ASP A 464 -11.41 -0.51 -27.84
C ASP A 464 -9.88 -0.65 -27.77
N PHE A 465 -9.28 -0.21 -26.65
CA PHE A 465 -7.85 -0.37 -26.39
C PHE A 465 -7.57 -1.54 -25.45
N ALA A 466 -6.57 -2.35 -25.82
CA ALA A 466 -6.09 -3.43 -24.97
C ALA A 466 -5.24 -2.89 -23.79
N LEU A 467 -5.49 -3.39 -22.57
CA LEU A 467 -4.91 -2.87 -21.34
C LEU A 467 -3.37 -3.00 -21.29
N TYR A 468 -2.83 -4.20 -21.49
CA TYR A 468 -1.40 -4.44 -21.32
C TYR A 468 -0.52 -3.70 -22.35
N PRO A 469 -0.87 -3.65 -23.66
CA PRO A 469 -0.20 -2.80 -24.62
C PRO A 469 -0.25 -1.32 -24.25
N PHE A 470 -1.38 -0.83 -23.74
CA PHE A 470 -1.52 0.55 -23.32
C PHE A 470 -0.58 0.88 -22.14
N ILE A 471 -0.53 0.02 -21.09
CA ILE A 471 0.37 0.21 -19.97
C ILE A 471 1.84 0.16 -20.42
N THR A 472 2.17 -0.73 -21.37
CA THR A 472 3.51 -0.76 -21.99
C THR A 472 3.87 0.60 -22.60
N MET A 473 2.97 1.18 -23.40
CA MET A 473 3.21 2.48 -24.05
C MET A 473 3.24 3.63 -23.02
N LEU A 474 2.37 3.61 -22.02
CA LEU A 474 2.32 4.60 -20.95
C LEU A 474 3.65 4.64 -20.18
N MET A 475 4.17 3.49 -19.75
CA MET A 475 5.42 3.41 -19.02
C MET A 475 6.64 3.72 -19.91
N LEU A 476 6.65 3.22 -21.13
CA LEU A 476 7.73 3.51 -22.09
C LEU A 476 7.78 5.00 -22.40
N GLY A 477 6.65 5.62 -22.74
CA GLY A 477 6.54 7.04 -23.02
C GLY A 477 6.93 7.89 -21.81
N SER A 478 6.47 7.52 -20.62
CA SER A 478 6.86 8.14 -19.35
C SER A 478 8.36 8.05 -19.11
N GLY A 479 8.97 6.88 -19.33
CA GLY A 479 10.40 6.65 -19.20
C GLY A 479 11.21 7.52 -20.17
N VAL A 480 10.79 7.62 -21.44
CA VAL A 480 11.43 8.47 -22.46
C VAL A 480 11.30 9.95 -22.08
N CYS A 481 10.09 10.40 -21.71
CA CYS A 481 9.88 11.78 -21.25
C CYS A 481 10.79 12.14 -20.07
N LEU A 482 10.85 11.24 -19.07
CA LEU A 482 11.68 11.47 -17.89
C LEU A 482 13.18 11.44 -18.23
N LEU A 483 13.61 10.58 -19.15
CA LEU A 483 15.00 10.57 -19.65
C LEU A 483 15.37 11.92 -20.30
N ILE A 484 14.49 12.46 -21.13
CA ILE A 484 14.67 13.79 -21.78
C ILE A 484 14.70 14.91 -20.71
N LEU A 485 13.84 14.83 -19.71
CA LEU A 485 13.78 15.83 -18.62
C LEU A 485 14.93 15.69 -17.61
N SER A 486 15.59 14.52 -17.54
CA SER A 486 16.59 14.19 -16.52
C SER A 486 17.73 15.25 -16.40
N PRO A 487 18.34 15.79 -17.47
CA PRO A 487 19.37 16.80 -17.34
C PRO A 487 18.85 18.09 -16.68
N PHE A 488 17.64 18.51 -17.01
CA PHE A 488 17.00 19.69 -16.44
C PHE A 488 16.67 19.48 -14.95
N LEU A 489 16.06 18.35 -14.60
CA LEU A 489 15.73 17.99 -13.22
C LEU A 489 16.98 17.91 -12.35
N ASN A 490 18.06 17.30 -12.86
CA ASN A 490 19.34 17.22 -12.17
C ASN A 490 19.95 18.59 -11.87
N LYS A 491 19.87 19.53 -12.82
CA LYS A 491 20.33 20.92 -12.62
C LYS A 491 19.48 21.62 -11.55
N SER A 492 18.19 21.34 -11.52
CA SER A 492 17.22 21.90 -10.56
C SER A 492 17.40 21.36 -9.14
N MET A 493 17.94 20.16 -8.97
CA MET A 493 18.27 19.56 -7.67
C MET A 493 19.50 20.19 -6.99
N LYS A 494 20.29 21.01 -7.70
CA LYS A 494 21.45 21.76 -7.19
C LYS A 494 22.45 20.90 -6.40
N GLY A 495 22.79 19.70 -6.92
CA GLY A 495 23.79 18.81 -6.30
C GLY A 495 23.29 17.98 -5.12
N ILE A 496 22.00 18.00 -4.79
CA ILE A 496 21.37 17.07 -3.84
C ILE A 496 21.06 15.78 -4.62
N HIS A 497 21.69 14.68 -4.21
CA HIS A 497 21.59 13.38 -4.89
C HIS A 497 21.18 12.30 -3.90
#